data_997ea3056b75b602df8dbdb6f49e07ab
#
_entry.id   997ea3056b75b602df8dbdb6f49e07ab
#
_cell.length_a   1.000
_cell.length_b   1.000
_cell.length_c   1.000
_cell.angle_alpha   90.00
_cell.angle_beta   90.00
_cell.angle_gamma   90.00
#
_symmetry.space_group_name_H-M   'P 1'
#
loop_
_entity.id
_entity.type
_entity.pdbx_description
1 polymer ?
#
loop_
_entity_poly.entity_id
_entity_poly.type
_entity_poly.pdbx_seq_one_letter_code
_entity_poly.pdbx_strand_id
1 'polypeptide(L)'
;MLTKRVIPCLDVKDGRVVKGVNFVSLRDAGDPVELARVYDREGADEVVFLDITATSDNRATTIEMAAHAAEELAIPYTVGGGFRDLAGMRTMVAAGADKVSLNSAAVRDPSLVSQAAAAFGSQAVVVAIDAKRVGLPGEPGADKWEVFTAGGRNATGIDVVAWAEEAARRGAGEILLTSMDRDGTKAGFDLALTRAVARAVPIPVIASGGVGTLEHFAEGVIEGEADAVLAASVFHFGTFSIREVKEYMASQGIPVRLDF
;
A
#
# COMPACT_ATOMS: atom_id res chain seq x y z
N MET A 1 21.35 -2.28 10.01
CA MET A 1 19.89 -2.34 10.26
C MET A 1 19.23 -1.83 9.00
N LEU A 2 18.18 -2.49 8.50
CA LEU A 2 17.47 -2.01 7.32
C LEU A 2 16.69 -0.74 7.67
N THR A 3 16.72 0.26 6.78
CA THR A 3 15.95 1.49 6.95
C THR A 3 14.47 1.22 6.76
N LYS A 4 13.64 1.90 7.53
CA LYS A 4 12.18 1.89 7.38
C LYS A 4 11.77 2.90 6.29
N ARG A 5 10.75 2.55 5.49
CA ARG A 5 10.34 3.34 4.34
C ARG A 5 9.10 4.19 4.64
N VAL A 6 9.08 5.40 4.09
CA VAL A 6 7.90 6.27 4.08
C VAL A 6 7.39 6.35 2.65
N ILE A 7 6.15 5.92 2.44
CA ILE A 7 5.55 5.68 1.12
C ILE A 7 4.28 6.52 0.95
N PRO A 8 4.28 7.57 0.13
CA PRO A 8 3.04 8.23 -0.27
C PRO A 8 2.22 7.33 -1.21
N CYS A 9 0.90 7.34 -1.02
CA CYS A 9 -0.07 6.63 -1.87
C CYS A 9 -0.94 7.61 -2.64
N LEU A 10 -1.09 7.39 -3.92
CA LEU A 10 -1.86 8.21 -4.87
C LEU A 10 -3.01 7.37 -5.43
N ASP A 11 -4.23 7.65 -4.96
CA ASP A 11 -5.44 7.07 -5.55
C ASP A 11 -5.72 7.75 -6.88
N VAL A 12 -5.67 6.99 -7.98
CA VAL A 12 -5.84 7.49 -9.33
C VAL A 12 -7.20 7.08 -9.88
N LYS A 13 -7.92 8.05 -10.40
CA LYS A 13 -9.19 7.87 -11.11
C LYS A 13 -9.16 8.66 -12.40
N ASP A 14 -9.41 7.99 -13.53
CA ASP A 14 -9.44 8.62 -14.86
C ASP A 14 -8.17 9.46 -15.15
N GLY A 15 -6.99 8.95 -14.75
CA GLY A 15 -5.69 9.62 -14.93
C GLY A 15 -5.43 10.80 -13.98
N ARG A 16 -6.27 11.04 -12.99
CA ARG A 16 -6.13 12.13 -12.01
C ARG A 16 -6.04 11.57 -10.59
N VAL A 17 -5.23 12.20 -9.77
CA VAL A 17 -5.23 11.88 -8.34
C VAL A 17 -6.52 12.38 -7.72
N VAL A 18 -7.19 11.48 -7.02
CA VAL A 18 -8.43 11.80 -6.34
C VAL A 18 -8.31 11.53 -4.84
N LYS A 19 -9.07 12.26 -4.08
CA LYS A 19 -9.14 12.11 -2.66
C LYS A 19 -10.54 12.16 -2.13
N GLY A 20 -10.87 11.21 -1.27
CA GLY A 20 -12.12 11.14 -0.53
C GLY A 20 -11.96 10.33 0.76
N VAL A 21 -12.91 10.44 1.66
CA VAL A 21 -13.02 9.55 2.82
C VAL A 21 -13.83 8.33 2.39
N ASN A 22 -13.30 7.13 2.61
CA ASN A 22 -13.95 5.87 2.19
C ASN A 22 -14.39 5.87 0.71
N PHE A 23 -13.59 6.44 -0.18
CA PHE A 23 -13.88 6.56 -1.63
C PHE A 23 -15.18 7.34 -1.97
N VAL A 24 -15.66 8.17 -1.07
CA VAL A 24 -16.86 9.02 -1.27
C VAL A 24 -16.45 10.49 -1.35
N SER A 25 -17.21 11.28 -2.15
CA SER A 25 -16.95 12.72 -2.34
C SER A 25 -15.53 13.03 -2.81
N LEU A 26 -15.07 12.30 -3.82
CA LEU A 26 -13.74 12.45 -4.40
C LEU A 26 -13.50 13.87 -4.91
N ARG A 27 -12.36 14.46 -4.52
CA ARG A 27 -11.85 15.75 -5.03
C ARG A 27 -10.60 15.50 -5.83
N ASP A 28 -10.44 16.21 -6.94
CA ASP A 28 -9.23 16.20 -7.75
C ASP A 28 -8.07 16.81 -6.95
N ALA A 29 -6.96 16.12 -6.89
CA ALA A 29 -5.74 16.54 -6.21
C ALA A 29 -4.56 16.80 -7.17
N GLY A 30 -4.75 16.63 -8.47
CA GLY A 30 -3.74 16.97 -9.48
C GLY A 30 -3.31 15.81 -10.38
N ASP A 31 -2.21 16.05 -11.11
CA ASP A 31 -1.56 15.04 -11.94
C ASP A 31 -0.77 14.06 -11.04
N PRO A 32 -0.91 12.73 -11.24
CA PRO A 32 -0.24 11.74 -10.41
C PRO A 32 1.28 11.77 -10.53
N VAL A 33 1.83 11.99 -11.72
CA VAL A 33 3.29 11.98 -11.92
C VAL A 33 3.92 13.26 -11.35
N GLU A 34 3.28 14.41 -11.53
CA GLU A 34 3.74 15.66 -10.94
C GLU A 34 3.76 15.61 -9.39
N LEU A 35 2.73 15.03 -8.78
CA LEU A 35 2.71 14.85 -7.32
C LEU A 35 3.78 13.85 -6.86
N ALA A 36 3.97 12.75 -7.58
CA ALA A 36 5.01 11.78 -7.27
C ALA A 36 6.41 12.39 -7.34
N ARG A 37 6.68 13.27 -8.33
CA ARG A 37 7.94 14.04 -8.42
C ARG A 37 8.17 14.95 -7.21
N VAL A 38 7.12 15.55 -6.68
CA VAL A 38 7.24 16.35 -5.45
C VAL A 38 7.67 15.45 -4.29
N TYR A 39 7.03 14.28 -4.13
CA TYR A 39 7.38 13.34 -3.05
C TYR A 39 8.77 12.73 -3.21
N ASP A 40 9.21 12.44 -4.44
CA ASP A 40 10.57 12.01 -4.74
C ASP A 40 11.59 13.05 -4.24
N ARG A 41 11.40 14.33 -4.59
CA ARG A 41 12.25 15.45 -4.15
C ARG A 41 12.20 15.69 -2.63
N GLU A 42 11.09 15.38 -1.99
CA GLU A 42 10.96 15.44 -0.53
C GLU A 42 11.59 14.24 0.18
N GLY A 43 12.08 13.25 -0.59
CA GLY A 43 12.81 12.09 -0.08
C GLY A 43 11.92 10.89 0.26
N ALA A 44 10.79 10.70 -0.40
CA ALA A 44 10.04 9.45 -0.34
C ALA A 44 10.94 8.26 -0.69
N ASP A 45 10.67 7.10 -0.12
CA ASP A 45 11.46 5.90 -0.41
C ASP A 45 10.87 5.08 -1.55
N GLU A 46 9.58 5.25 -1.80
CA GLU A 46 8.79 4.60 -2.84
C GLU A 46 7.49 5.37 -3.02
N VAL A 47 6.80 5.22 -4.14
CA VAL A 47 5.45 5.76 -4.38
C VAL A 47 4.52 4.61 -4.77
N VAL A 48 3.27 4.66 -4.30
CA VAL A 48 2.22 3.72 -4.71
C VAL A 48 1.14 4.46 -5.48
N PHE A 49 0.85 4.00 -6.70
CA PHE A 49 -0.31 4.41 -7.48
C PHE A 49 -1.38 3.33 -7.40
N LEU A 50 -2.58 3.68 -6.93
CA LEU A 50 -3.72 2.78 -6.87
C LEU A 50 -4.78 3.23 -7.87
N ASP A 51 -4.94 2.50 -8.97
CA ASP A 51 -6.04 2.71 -9.90
C ASP A 51 -7.34 2.21 -9.26
N ILE A 52 -8.20 3.15 -8.87
CA ILE A 52 -9.50 2.87 -8.24
C ILE A 52 -10.65 2.80 -9.26
N THR A 53 -10.38 3.01 -10.53
CA THR A 53 -11.41 3.02 -11.60
C THR A 53 -11.79 1.62 -12.08
N ALA A 54 -10.88 0.66 -12.01
CA ALA A 54 -11.07 -0.79 -12.27
C ALA A 54 -11.91 -1.19 -13.52
N THR A 55 -12.08 -0.32 -14.51
CA THR A 55 -12.74 -0.62 -15.78
C THR A 55 -11.72 -0.88 -16.88
N SER A 56 -12.09 -1.69 -17.89
CA SER A 56 -11.21 -2.04 -19.01
C SER A 56 -10.75 -0.82 -19.83
N ASP A 57 -11.57 0.22 -19.87
CA ASP A 57 -11.34 1.39 -20.74
C ASP A 57 -10.27 2.35 -20.20
N ASN A 58 -9.99 2.31 -18.89
CA ASN A 58 -9.01 3.18 -18.25
C ASN A 58 -7.62 2.56 -18.08
N ARG A 59 -7.45 1.29 -18.49
CA ARG A 59 -6.15 0.63 -18.37
C ARG A 59 -5.06 1.26 -19.26
N ALA A 60 -5.42 1.79 -20.43
CA ALA A 60 -4.50 2.50 -21.30
C ALA A 60 -3.92 3.75 -20.58
N THR A 61 -4.77 4.54 -19.94
CA THR A 61 -4.36 5.72 -19.18
C THR A 61 -3.42 5.37 -18.02
N THR A 62 -3.69 4.25 -17.31
CA THR A 62 -2.81 3.80 -16.23
C THR A 62 -1.45 3.33 -16.75
N ILE A 63 -1.40 2.69 -17.92
CA ILE A 63 -0.14 2.29 -18.58
C ILE A 63 0.65 3.53 -19.04
N GLU A 64 0.00 4.52 -19.64
CA GLU A 64 0.63 5.78 -20.03
C GLU A 64 1.18 6.54 -18.82
N MET A 65 0.43 6.60 -17.73
CA MET A 65 0.89 7.17 -16.45
C MET A 65 2.12 6.43 -15.93
N ALA A 66 2.13 5.10 -15.95
CA ALA A 66 3.26 4.31 -15.49
C ALA A 66 4.51 4.56 -16.35
N ALA A 67 4.37 4.62 -17.69
CA ALA A 67 5.48 4.93 -18.57
C ALA A 67 6.05 6.34 -18.31
N HIS A 68 5.19 7.34 -18.09
CA HIS A 68 5.62 8.68 -17.74
C HIS A 68 6.29 8.73 -16.35
N ALA A 69 5.77 8.00 -15.37
CA ALA A 69 6.40 7.89 -14.05
C ALA A 69 7.81 7.28 -14.13
N ALA A 70 8.02 6.28 -14.98
CA ALA A 70 9.33 5.67 -15.20
C ALA A 70 10.39 6.64 -15.78
N GLU A 71 9.96 7.65 -16.52
CA GLU A 71 10.85 8.67 -17.08
C GLU A 71 11.20 9.77 -16.06
N GLU A 72 10.32 10.01 -15.08
CA GLU A 72 10.37 11.18 -14.21
C GLU A 72 10.82 10.88 -12.76
N LEU A 73 10.63 9.66 -12.29
CA LEU A 73 10.93 9.29 -10.91
C LEU A 73 12.29 8.60 -10.77
N ALA A 74 13.06 8.97 -9.74
CA ALA A 74 14.29 8.30 -9.36
C ALA A 74 14.09 7.20 -8.30
N ILE A 75 12.94 7.18 -7.62
CA ILE A 75 12.57 6.19 -6.61
C ILE A 75 11.66 5.12 -7.20
N PRO A 76 11.65 3.89 -6.62
CA PRO A 76 10.75 2.82 -7.06
C PRO A 76 9.28 3.21 -6.93
N TYR A 77 8.45 2.68 -7.82
CA TYR A 77 7.02 2.84 -7.68
C TYR A 77 6.25 1.54 -7.93
N THR A 78 5.17 1.41 -7.18
CA THR A 78 4.23 0.30 -7.26
C THR A 78 2.94 0.74 -7.95
N VAL A 79 2.44 -0.04 -8.89
CA VAL A 79 1.11 0.17 -9.47
C VAL A 79 0.17 -0.91 -8.98
N GLY A 80 -0.97 -0.51 -8.41
CA GLY A 80 -2.04 -1.38 -7.96
C GLY A 80 -3.37 -1.06 -8.62
N GLY A 81 -4.33 -1.99 -8.51
CA GLY A 81 -5.67 -1.84 -9.04
C GLY A 81 -5.89 -2.53 -10.39
N GLY A 82 -7.07 -3.09 -10.57
CA GLY A 82 -7.59 -3.61 -11.83
C GLY A 82 -6.85 -4.78 -12.48
N PHE A 83 -5.80 -5.35 -11.90
CA PHE A 83 -5.15 -6.54 -12.44
C PHE A 83 -6.07 -7.76 -12.39
N ARG A 84 -6.15 -8.53 -13.49
CA ARG A 84 -6.97 -9.72 -13.60
C ARG A 84 -6.18 -10.98 -13.90
N ASP A 85 -5.03 -10.81 -14.55
CA ASP A 85 -4.18 -11.88 -15.06
C ASP A 85 -2.71 -11.45 -15.18
N LEU A 86 -1.86 -12.41 -15.48
CA LEU A 86 -0.42 -12.20 -15.66
C LEU A 86 -0.09 -11.30 -16.86
N ALA A 87 -0.92 -11.33 -17.92
CA ALA A 87 -0.67 -10.53 -19.13
C ALA A 87 -0.78 -9.02 -18.81
N GLY A 88 -1.80 -8.62 -18.05
CA GLY A 88 -1.96 -7.23 -17.60
C GLY A 88 -0.83 -6.75 -16.70
N MET A 89 -0.34 -7.62 -15.80
CA MET A 89 0.83 -7.30 -14.98
C MET A 89 2.10 -7.17 -15.82
N ARG A 90 2.32 -8.06 -16.79
CA ARG A 90 3.47 -8.00 -17.69
C ARG A 90 3.50 -6.69 -18.49
N THR A 91 2.35 -6.22 -18.98
CA THR A 91 2.23 -4.94 -19.68
C THR A 91 2.62 -3.78 -18.76
N MET A 92 2.21 -3.81 -17.49
CA MET A 92 2.52 -2.76 -16.53
C MET A 92 4.00 -2.72 -16.15
N VAL A 93 4.61 -3.88 -15.92
CA VAL A 93 6.07 -3.99 -15.66
C VAL A 93 6.86 -3.55 -16.92
N ALA A 94 6.43 -3.92 -18.12
CA ALA A 94 7.05 -3.47 -19.36
C ALA A 94 6.90 -1.96 -19.60
N ALA A 95 5.86 -1.32 -19.04
CA ALA A 95 5.70 0.14 -19.04
C ALA A 95 6.60 0.86 -18.02
N GLY A 96 7.30 0.12 -17.15
CA GLY A 96 8.29 0.66 -16.22
C GLY A 96 7.97 0.51 -14.74
N ALA A 97 6.80 -0.02 -14.37
CA ALA A 97 6.49 -0.24 -12.95
C ALA A 97 7.47 -1.24 -12.32
N ASP A 98 8.09 -0.85 -11.19
CA ASP A 98 9.02 -1.71 -10.43
C ASP A 98 8.27 -2.85 -9.74
N LYS A 99 7.05 -2.56 -9.27
CA LYS A 99 6.20 -3.52 -8.56
C LYS A 99 4.75 -3.43 -9.04
N VAL A 100 4.06 -4.55 -8.96
CA VAL A 100 2.61 -4.66 -9.17
C VAL A 100 1.93 -5.14 -7.90
N SER A 101 0.80 -4.51 -7.56
CA SER A 101 0.04 -4.84 -6.35
C SER A 101 -1.27 -5.55 -6.69
N LEU A 102 -1.48 -6.72 -6.08
CA LEU A 102 -2.62 -7.60 -6.27
C LEU A 102 -3.47 -7.66 -5.00
N ASN A 103 -4.79 -7.49 -5.12
CA ASN A 103 -5.75 -7.71 -4.03
C ASN A 103 -6.80 -8.75 -4.46
N SER A 104 -7.96 -8.32 -4.95
CA SER A 104 -9.10 -9.20 -5.27
C SER A 104 -8.78 -10.31 -6.28
N ALA A 105 -7.86 -10.07 -7.21
CA ALA A 105 -7.43 -11.09 -8.17
C ALA A 105 -6.66 -12.21 -7.48
N ALA A 106 -5.78 -11.89 -6.54
CA ALA A 106 -5.01 -12.88 -5.78
C ALA A 106 -5.90 -13.70 -4.84
N VAL A 107 -6.91 -13.08 -4.22
CA VAL A 107 -7.89 -13.80 -3.38
C VAL A 107 -8.72 -14.77 -4.23
N ARG A 108 -9.15 -14.35 -5.43
CA ARG A 108 -9.92 -15.18 -6.36
C ARG A 108 -9.11 -16.33 -6.95
N ASP A 109 -7.87 -16.06 -7.31
CA ASP A 109 -6.93 -17.04 -7.85
C ASP A 109 -5.55 -16.85 -7.20
N PRO A 110 -5.28 -17.52 -6.09
CA PRO A 110 -3.99 -17.43 -5.41
C PRO A 110 -2.79 -17.87 -6.24
N SER A 111 -2.99 -18.70 -7.27
CA SER A 111 -1.91 -19.13 -8.17
C SER A 111 -1.31 -17.96 -8.95
N LEU A 112 -2.05 -16.86 -9.11
CA LEU A 112 -1.60 -15.66 -9.79
C LEU A 112 -0.40 -15.01 -9.09
N VAL A 113 -0.32 -15.10 -7.74
CA VAL A 113 0.84 -14.64 -6.97
C VAL A 113 2.08 -15.45 -7.37
N SER A 114 1.96 -16.77 -7.43
CA SER A 114 3.08 -17.65 -7.83
C SER A 114 3.51 -17.44 -9.28
N GLN A 115 2.55 -17.22 -10.18
CA GLN A 115 2.83 -16.93 -11.59
C GLN A 115 3.56 -15.58 -11.74
N ALA A 116 3.11 -14.55 -11.01
CA ALA A 116 3.76 -13.24 -11.02
C ALA A 116 5.18 -13.30 -10.45
N ALA A 117 5.37 -13.98 -9.31
CA ALA A 117 6.68 -14.18 -8.70
C ALA A 117 7.65 -14.95 -9.61
N ALA A 118 7.18 -15.98 -10.31
CA ALA A 118 7.98 -16.71 -11.28
C ALA A 118 8.34 -15.87 -12.52
N ALA A 119 7.47 -14.94 -12.92
CA ALA A 119 7.67 -14.13 -14.13
C ALA A 119 8.55 -12.89 -13.88
N PHE A 120 8.44 -12.25 -12.69
CA PHE A 120 9.05 -10.93 -12.42
C PHE A 120 10.02 -10.96 -11.24
N GLY A 121 10.07 -12.05 -10.48
CA GLY A 121 10.73 -12.13 -9.17
C GLY A 121 9.79 -11.69 -8.03
N SER A 122 9.99 -12.26 -6.84
CA SER A 122 9.16 -11.95 -5.66
C SER A 122 9.17 -10.46 -5.33
N GLN A 123 10.32 -9.78 -5.45
CA GLN A 123 10.47 -8.35 -5.14
C GLN A 123 9.55 -7.43 -5.95
N ALA A 124 9.03 -7.89 -7.09
CA ALA A 124 8.11 -7.13 -7.94
C ALA A 124 6.62 -7.41 -7.62
N VAL A 125 6.32 -8.28 -6.64
CA VAL A 125 4.95 -8.70 -6.34
C VAL A 125 4.55 -8.26 -4.94
N VAL A 126 3.61 -7.32 -4.86
CA VAL A 126 2.98 -6.86 -3.62
C VAL A 126 1.58 -7.49 -3.52
N VAL A 127 1.25 -8.08 -2.39
CA VAL A 127 -0.13 -8.50 -2.11
C VAL A 127 -0.78 -7.48 -1.18
N ALA A 128 -1.78 -6.76 -1.68
CA ALA A 128 -2.58 -5.84 -0.90
C ALA A 128 -3.71 -6.58 -0.17
N ILE A 129 -3.88 -6.28 1.09
CA ILE A 129 -4.89 -6.88 1.97
C ILE A 129 -5.71 -5.77 2.62
N ASP A 130 -7.01 -5.70 2.28
CA ASP A 130 -7.97 -4.88 2.99
C ASP A 130 -8.51 -5.70 4.16
N ALA A 131 -8.15 -5.31 5.37
CA ALA A 131 -8.45 -6.05 6.60
C ALA A 131 -9.51 -5.33 7.42
N LYS A 132 -10.51 -6.08 7.88
CA LYS A 132 -11.54 -5.57 8.78
C LYS A 132 -11.62 -6.45 10.03
N ARG A 133 -11.67 -5.83 11.20
CA ARG A 133 -11.83 -6.54 12.46
C ARG A 133 -13.21 -7.21 12.54
N VAL A 134 -13.22 -8.48 12.90
CA VAL A 134 -14.45 -9.29 13.08
C VAL A 134 -14.56 -9.86 14.49
N GLY A 135 -13.49 -9.81 15.27
CA GLY A 135 -13.52 -10.14 16.70
C GLY A 135 -14.15 -9.03 17.54
N LEU A 136 -14.94 -9.38 18.52
CA LEU A 136 -15.53 -8.40 19.45
C LEU A 136 -14.52 -8.03 20.54
N PRO A 137 -14.32 -6.73 20.82
CA PRO A 137 -13.41 -6.28 21.86
C PRO A 137 -13.76 -6.89 23.23
N GLY A 138 -12.75 -7.46 23.90
CA GLY A 138 -12.90 -8.08 25.23
C GLY A 138 -13.32 -9.53 25.22
N GLU A 139 -13.57 -10.15 24.07
CA GLU A 139 -13.90 -11.57 23.96
C GLU A 139 -12.68 -12.41 23.54
N PRO A 140 -12.67 -13.72 23.84
CA PRO A 140 -11.67 -14.62 23.29
C PRO A 140 -11.69 -14.58 21.75
N GLY A 141 -10.56 -14.22 21.12
CA GLY A 141 -10.50 -14.04 19.68
C GLY A 141 -10.86 -12.62 19.22
N ALA A 142 -10.79 -11.62 20.10
CA ALA A 142 -10.94 -10.21 19.75
C ALA A 142 -9.99 -9.76 18.63
N ASP A 143 -8.78 -10.33 18.56
CA ASP A 143 -7.77 -10.06 17.54
C ASP A 143 -7.95 -11.00 16.34
N LYS A 144 -9.08 -10.83 15.65
CA LYS A 144 -9.38 -11.51 14.39
C LYS A 144 -9.76 -10.48 13.33
N TRP A 145 -9.21 -10.65 12.15
CA TRP A 145 -9.49 -9.81 11.00
C TRP A 145 -9.81 -10.67 9.80
N GLU A 146 -10.74 -10.20 9.01
CA GLU A 146 -11.20 -10.82 7.77
C GLU A 146 -10.72 -10.03 6.56
N VAL A 147 -10.29 -10.74 5.52
CA VAL A 147 -9.93 -10.16 4.22
C VAL A 147 -11.18 -9.70 3.50
N PHE A 148 -11.13 -8.46 2.99
CA PHE A 148 -12.15 -7.89 2.13
C PHE A 148 -11.61 -7.69 0.71
N THR A 149 -12.51 -7.72 -0.26
CA THR A 149 -12.20 -7.52 -1.68
C THR A 149 -13.08 -6.44 -2.30
N ALA A 150 -12.80 -6.09 -3.56
CA ALA A 150 -13.57 -5.10 -4.33
C ALA A 150 -13.62 -3.73 -3.63
N GLY A 151 -12.48 -3.25 -3.09
CA GLY A 151 -12.42 -1.98 -2.36
C GLY A 151 -13.25 -2.02 -1.06
N GLY A 152 -13.14 -3.09 -0.31
CA GLY A 152 -13.79 -3.25 1.00
C GLY A 152 -15.28 -3.60 0.96
N ARG A 153 -15.83 -3.94 -0.21
CA ARG A 153 -17.29 -4.20 -0.37
C ARG A 153 -17.68 -5.64 -0.09
N ASN A 154 -16.77 -6.59 -0.30
CA ASN A 154 -17.07 -8.02 -0.21
C ASN A 154 -16.24 -8.68 0.88
N ALA A 155 -16.92 -9.14 1.92
CA ALA A 155 -16.35 -10.04 2.93
C ALA A 155 -16.03 -11.41 2.28
N THR A 156 -14.92 -12.04 2.66
CA THR A 156 -14.44 -13.29 2.05
C THR A 156 -14.51 -14.48 2.97
N GLY A 157 -14.64 -14.28 4.27
CA GLY A 157 -14.51 -15.31 5.30
C GLY A 157 -13.06 -15.77 5.54
N ILE A 158 -12.07 -15.16 4.88
CA ILE A 158 -10.67 -15.55 4.96
C ILE A 158 -9.99 -14.76 6.10
N ASP A 159 -9.30 -15.47 6.99
CA ASP A 159 -8.49 -14.87 8.04
C ASP A 159 -7.29 -14.13 7.43
N VAL A 160 -7.04 -12.90 7.89
CA VAL A 160 -5.99 -12.02 7.34
C VAL A 160 -4.60 -12.59 7.55
N VAL A 161 -4.30 -13.14 8.74
CA VAL A 161 -2.97 -13.67 9.05
C VAL A 161 -2.71 -14.91 8.20
N ALA A 162 -3.66 -15.82 8.11
CA ALA A 162 -3.55 -17.02 7.27
C ALA A 162 -3.38 -16.66 5.77
N TRP A 163 -4.06 -15.61 5.30
CA TRP A 163 -3.91 -15.15 3.92
C TRP A 163 -2.54 -14.52 3.66
N ALA A 164 -2.01 -13.73 4.60
CA ALA A 164 -0.68 -13.16 4.49
C ALA A 164 0.41 -14.24 4.42
N GLU A 165 0.31 -15.29 5.27
CA GLU A 165 1.20 -16.45 5.23
C GLU A 165 1.11 -17.18 3.89
N GLU A 166 -0.11 -17.39 3.36
CA GLU A 166 -0.31 -18.02 2.05
C GLU A 166 0.30 -17.19 0.93
N ALA A 167 0.08 -15.87 0.93
CA ALA A 167 0.66 -14.96 -0.06
C ALA A 167 2.21 -15.01 -0.04
N ALA A 168 2.81 -14.98 1.15
CA ALA A 168 4.26 -15.11 1.31
C ALA A 168 4.78 -16.44 0.78
N ARG A 169 4.13 -17.57 1.12
CA ARG A 169 4.50 -18.90 0.62
C ARG A 169 4.38 -19.02 -0.90
N ARG A 170 3.47 -18.28 -1.52
CA ARG A 170 3.30 -18.23 -2.98
C ARG A 170 4.28 -17.33 -3.69
N GLY A 171 5.10 -16.60 -2.96
CA GLY A 171 6.17 -15.79 -3.52
C GLY A 171 5.87 -14.30 -3.59
N ALA A 172 4.88 -13.80 -2.84
CA ALA A 172 4.78 -12.36 -2.61
C ALA A 172 6.07 -11.85 -1.98
N GLY A 173 6.55 -10.72 -2.45
CA GLY A 173 7.74 -10.07 -1.89
C GLY A 173 7.42 -9.08 -0.79
N GLU A 174 6.15 -8.66 -0.69
CA GLU A 174 5.71 -7.64 0.26
C GLU A 174 4.20 -7.71 0.50
N ILE A 175 3.76 -7.35 1.70
CA ILE A 175 2.34 -7.20 2.06
C ILE A 175 2.02 -5.71 2.25
N LEU A 176 1.05 -5.18 1.50
CA LEU A 176 0.44 -3.88 1.75
C LEU A 176 -0.85 -4.08 2.56
N LEU A 177 -0.79 -3.79 3.85
CA LEU A 177 -1.85 -4.10 4.80
C LEU A 177 -2.64 -2.85 5.17
N THR A 178 -3.88 -2.75 4.71
CA THR A 178 -4.78 -1.64 5.00
C THR A 178 -5.84 -2.05 6.03
N SER A 179 -5.86 -1.35 7.17
CA SER A 179 -6.96 -1.49 8.13
C SER A 179 -8.16 -0.65 7.69
N MET A 180 -9.25 -1.31 7.32
CA MET A 180 -10.52 -0.65 6.99
C MET A 180 -11.15 0.05 8.18
N ASP A 181 -10.88 -0.42 9.39
CA ASP A 181 -11.40 0.18 10.63
C ASP A 181 -10.69 1.50 10.97
N ARG A 182 -9.47 1.69 10.46
CA ARG A 182 -8.65 2.88 10.69
C ARG A 182 -8.60 3.83 9.51
N ASP A 183 -8.81 3.34 8.30
CA ASP A 183 -8.69 4.17 7.10
C ASP A 183 -9.61 5.38 7.14
N GLY A 184 -9.04 6.56 6.89
CA GLY A 184 -9.73 7.85 6.93
C GLY A 184 -10.02 8.41 8.35
N THR A 185 -9.77 7.66 9.43
CA THR A 185 -10.12 8.08 10.81
C THR A 185 -9.14 9.07 11.43
N LYS A 186 -7.88 9.09 10.97
CA LYS A 186 -6.75 9.82 11.57
C LYS A 186 -6.43 9.41 13.02
N ALA A 187 -6.86 8.22 13.45
CA ALA A 187 -6.69 7.70 14.82
C ALA A 187 -5.49 6.76 14.97
N GLY A 188 -4.56 6.76 14.02
CA GLY A 188 -3.38 5.89 13.96
C GLY A 188 -3.63 4.56 13.26
N PHE A 189 -2.54 3.84 12.96
CA PHE A 189 -2.60 2.50 12.37
C PHE A 189 -3.30 1.50 13.31
N ASP A 190 -3.81 0.41 12.77
CA ASP A 190 -4.19 -0.76 13.58
C ASP A 190 -2.91 -1.53 13.98
N LEU A 191 -2.34 -1.14 15.12
CA LEU A 191 -1.06 -1.67 15.58
C LEU A 191 -1.14 -3.17 15.89
N ALA A 192 -2.29 -3.63 16.41
CA ALA A 192 -2.49 -5.04 16.72
C ALA A 192 -2.52 -5.89 15.44
N LEU A 193 -3.26 -5.44 14.42
CA LEU A 193 -3.32 -6.05 13.09
C LEU A 193 -1.94 -6.09 12.44
N THR A 194 -1.27 -4.93 12.39
CA THR A 194 0.03 -4.80 11.74
C THR A 194 1.06 -5.73 12.36
N ARG A 195 1.13 -5.76 13.70
CA ARG A 195 2.02 -6.64 14.45
C ARG A 195 1.71 -8.12 14.23
N ALA A 196 0.44 -8.49 14.22
CA ALA A 196 0.03 -9.88 14.00
C ALA A 196 0.52 -10.40 12.65
N VAL A 197 0.36 -9.59 11.58
CA VAL A 197 0.83 -9.96 10.23
C VAL A 197 2.36 -9.90 10.15
N ALA A 198 3.01 -8.85 10.67
CA ALA A 198 4.47 -8.69 10.61
C ALA A 198 5.22 -9.85 11.28
N ARG A 199 4.65 -10.42 12.34
CA ARG A 199 5.22 -11.59 13.03
C ARG A 199 4.95 -12.92 12.34
N ALA A 200 3.92 -12.99 11.51
CA ALA A 200 3.51 -14.22 10.84
C ALA A 200 4.25 -14.45 9.52
N VAL A 201 4.74 -13.40 8.86
CA VAL A 201 5.36 -13.52 7.54
C VAL A 201 6.85 -13.15 7.55
N PRO A 202 7.69 -13.79 6.72
CA PRO A 202 9.13 -13.47 6.62
C PRO A 202 9.43 -12.34 5.62
N ILE A 203 8.40 -11.66 5.10
CA ILE A 203 8.51 -10.61 4.08
C ILE A 203 8.06 -9.26 4.65
N PRO A 204 8.54 -8.14 4.10
CA PRO A 204 8.16 -6.81 4.58
C PRO A 204 6.65 -6.57 4.61
N VAL A 205 6.20 -5.85 5.64
CA VAL A 205 4.81 -5.40 5.80
C VAL A 205 4.75 -3.87 5.79
N ILE A 206 3.92 -3.34 4.90
CA ILE A 206 3.61 -1.91 4.79
C ILE A 206 2.31 -1.65 5.56
N ALA A 207 2.38 -0.85 6.62
CA ALA A 207 1.20 -0.42 7.36
C ALA A 207 0.45 0.70 6.60
N SER A 208 -0.87 0.57 6.46
CA SER A 208 -1.75 1.49 5.75
C SER A 208 -3.06 1.72 6.48
N GLY A 209 -3.57 2.96 6.40
CA GLY A 209 -4.86 3.38 6.96
C GLY A 209 -4.77 3.95 8.38
N GLY A 210 -5.25 5.19 8.55
CA GLY A 210 -5.46 5.81 9.86
C GLY A 210 -4.46 6.88 10.29
N VAL A 211 -3.42 7.15 9.53
CA VAL A 211 -2.42 8.16 9.91
C VAL A 211 -3.02 9.56 10.00
N GLY A 212 -2.71 10.27 11.07
CA GLY A 212 -3.16 11.65 11.31
C GLY A 212 -2.14 12.56 11.99
N THR A 213 -1.12 11.98 12.66
CA THR A 213 -0.06 12.73 13.35
C THR A 213 1.31 12.13 13.06
N LEU A 214 2.41 12.82 13.43
CA LEU A 214 3.77 12.32 13.27
C LEU A 214 4.04 11.09 14.15
N GLU A 215 3.47 11.06 15.35
CA GLU A 215 3.59 9.95 16.30
C GLU A 215 3.07 8.65 15.69
N HIS A 216 1.99 8.69 14.93
CA HIS A 216 1.41 7.51 14.32
C HIS A 216 2.37 6.79 13.36
N PHE A 217 3.27 7.53 12.67
CA PHE A 217 4.29 6.91 11.82
C PHE A 217 5.30 6.13 12.65
N ALA A 218 5.75 6.69 13.78
CA ALA A 218 6.68 6.01 14.68
C ALA A 218 6.02 4.78 15.34
N GLU A 219 4.79 4.92 15.83
CA GLU A 219 4.01 3.82 16.44
C GLU A 219 3.82 2.66 15.46
N GLY A 220 3.53 2.93 14.18
CA GLY A 220 3.39 1.91 13.15
C GLY A 220 4.64 1.03 13.01
N VAL A 221 5.83 1.64 13.16
CA VAL A 221 7.11 0.93 13.08
C VAL A 221 7.50 0.28 14.41
N ILE A 222 7.41 1.02 15.52
CA ILE A 222 7.90 0.56 16.83
C ILE A 222 6.94 -0.47 17.43
N GLU A 223 5.65 -0.14 17.47
CA GLU A 223 4.64 -0.98 18.09
C GLU A 223 3.96 -1.92 17.10
N GLY A 224 3.69 -1.45 15.88
CA GLY A 224 3.14 -2.26 14.80
C GLY A 224 4.13 -3.21 14.15
N GLU A 225 5.45 -3.00 14.36
CA GLU A 225 6.54 -3.79 13.78
C GLU A 225 6.56 -3.73 12.23
N ALA A 226 5.97 -2.69 11.64
CA ALA A 226 5.97 -2.49 10.20
C ALA A 226 7.38 -2.23 9.63
N ASP A 227 7.61 -2.63 8.39
CA ASP A 227 8.84 -2.34 7.64
C ASP A 227 8.72 -1.06 6.80
N ALA A 228 7.49 -0.65 6.54
CA ALA A 228 7.17 0.61 5.89
C ALA A 228 5.83 1.15 6.37
N VAL A 229 5.66 2.45 6.21
CA VAL A 229 4.43 3.16 6.54
C VAL A 229 3.93 3.90 5.31
N LEU A 230 2.65 3.69 4.99
CA LEU A 230 2.00 4.29 3.83
C LEU A 230 0.94 5.28 4.27
N ALA A 231 0.94 6.46 3.65
CA ALA A 231 -0.05 7.49 3.89
C ALA A 231 -0.40 8.25 2.60
N ALA A 232 -1.61 8.78 2.56
CA ALA A 232 -2.12 9.57 1.45
C ALA A 232 -2.46 10.99 1.90
N SER A 233 -3.48 11.13 2.76
CA SER A 233 -4.10 12.42 3.07
C SER A 233 -3.18 13.43 3.71
N VAL A 234 -2.35 13.01 4.62
CA VAL A 234 -1.44 13.89 5.34
C VAL A 234 -0.43 14.56 4.41
N PHE A 235 -0.04 13.86 3.34
CA PHE A 235 0.87 14.39 2.30
C PHE A 235 0.12 15.25 1.28
N HIS A 236 -0.98 14.76 0.71
CA HIS A 236 -1.73 15.48 -0.32
C HIS A 236 -2.32 16.82 0.17
N PHE A 237 -2.65 16.93 1.45
CA PHE A 237 -3.14 18.19 2.03
C PHE A 237 -2.05 19.04 2.67
N GLY A 238 -0.77 18.64 2.53
CA GLY A 238 0.36 19.35 3.11
C GLY A 238 0.27 19.46 4.63
N THR A 239 -0.34 18.45 5.31
CA THR A 239 -0.34 18.40 6.78
C THR A 239 1.07 18.18 7.29
N PHE A 240 1.81 17.31 6.62
CA PHE A 240 3.23 17.05 6.82
C PHE A 240 3.90 16.81 5.46
N SER A 241 5.18 17.22 5.34
CA SER A 241 6.07 16.78 4.25
C SER A 241 6.65 15.40 4.57
N ILE A 242 7.15 14.71 3.55
CA ILE A 242 7.89 13.44 3.73
C ILE A 242 9.13 13.66 4.63
N ARG A 243 9.82 14.78 4.44
CA ARG A 243 10.98 15.18 5.23
C ARG A 243 10.65 15.28 6.71
N GLU A 244 9.61 16.03 7.08
CA GLU A 244 9.18 16.18 8.48
C GLU A 244 8.86 14.84 9.14
N VAL A 245 8.18 13.94 8.42
CA VAL A 245 7.89 12.58 8.91
C VAL A 245 9.18 11.82 9.18
N LYS A 246 10.12 11.81 8.24
CA LYS A 246 11.40 11.09 8.39
C LYS A 246 12.27 11.68 9.49
N GLU A 247 12.35 13.00 9.60
CA GLU A 247 13.09 13.67 10.68
C GLU A 247 12.50 13.33 12.06
N TYR A 248 11.15 13.29 12.16
CA TYR A 248 10.49 12.85 13.38
C TYR A 248 10.80 11.38 13.69
N MET A 249 10.65 10.46 12.72
CA MET A 249 10.96 9.04 12.90
C MET A 249 12.43 8.84 13.34
N ALA A 250 13.38 9.56 12.72
CA ALA A 250 14.78 9.53 13.11
C ALA A 250 14.99 10.00 14.57
N SER A 251 14.29 11.05 15.00
CA SER A 251 14.33 11.53 16.39
C SER A 251 13.84 10.50 17.40
N GLN A 252 12.98 9.57 16.99
CA GLN A 252 12.51 8.43 17.77
C GLN A 252 13.45 7.21 17.70
N GLY A 253 14.63 7.35 17.07
CA GLY A 253 15.61 6.27 16.93
C GLY A 253 15.29 5.25 15.82
N ILE A 254 14.33 5.55 14.94
CA ILE A 254 13.98 4.70 13.81
C ILE A 254 14.97 4.97 12.67
N PRO A 255 15.63 3.93 12.12
CA PRO A 255 16.52 4.10 10.98
C PRO A 255 15.72 4.43 9.72
N VAL A 256 15.90 5.62 9.18
CA VAL A 256 15.32 6.09 7.91
C VAL A 256 16.40 6.71 7.04
N ARG A 257 16.17 6.78 5.74
CA ARG A 257 17.03 7.50 4.80
C ARG A 257 16.75 9.02 4.91
N LEU A 258 17.79 9.83 5.17
CA LEU A 258 17.71 11.30 5.31
C LEU A 258 18.50 12.06 4.22
N ASP A 259 19.05 11.37 3.24
CA ASP A 259 19.64 11.95 2.05
C ASP A 259 18.52 12.34 1.07
N PHE A 260 18.20 13.60 1.01
CA PHE A 260 17.14 14.18 0.17
C PHE A 260 17.72 14.85 -1.07
#